data_d3c5314f3e3352fa82c84d527dc1decb
#
_entry.id   d3c5314f3e3352fa82c84d527dc1decb
#
_cell.length_a   1.000
_cell.length_b   1.000
_cell.length_c   1.000
_cell.angle_alpha   90.00
_cell.angle_beta   90.00
_cell.angle_gamma   90.00
#
_symmetry.space_group_name_H-M   'P 1'
#
loop_
_entity.id
_entity.type
_entity.pdbx_description
1 polymer ?
#
loop_
_entity_poly.entity_id
_entity_poly.type
_entity_poly.pdbx_seq_one_letter_code
_entity_poly.pdbx_strand_id
1 'polypeptide(L)'
;AIACKEENQVAPGIFYERVERFENIADNFINWFRVSCMHCDKPACMPVCPVKAIHRGPAGEVLVDQKKCIGCRMCERACPYGAPKFNASGETNYFGGKTPLAIRELEPWQRHAAGRAEHCTLCTHRTSQGRPPACVEACGIGAMTWVDFDAPAPEAEKLIAAAKPMNAAAGTEPKIRYVGRHLDAAAMSPRV
;
A
#
# COMPACT_ATOMS: atom_id res chain seq x y z
N ALA A 1 7.77 -6.64 3.51
CA ALA A 1 6.46 -7.14 3.95
C ALA A 1 6.40 -7.42 5.45
N ILE A 2 7.46 -8.01 6.07
CA ILE A 2 7.45 -8.37 7.50
C ILE A 2 7.25 -7.14 8.38
N ALA A 3 8.06 -6.08 8.18
CA ALA A 3 7.94 -4.84 8.95
C ALA A 3 6.52 -4.22 8.85
N CYS A 4 5.87 -4.29 7.68
CA CYS A 4 4.49 -3.83 7.51
C CYS A 4 3.51 -4.68 8.33
N LYS A 5 3.69 -6.00 8.33
CA LYS A 5 2.84 -6.92 9.09
C LYS A 5 2.99 -6.72 10.60
N GLU A 6 4.20 -6.53 11.06
CA GLU A 6 4.48 -6.29 12.47
C GLU A 6 3.95 -4.94 12.95
N GLU A 7 4.25 -3.87 12.20
CA GLU A 7 3.80 -2.51 12.53
C GLU A 7 2.28 -2.38 12.57
N ASN A 8 1.61 -2.95 11.56
CA ASN A 8 0.16 -2.79 11.39
C ASN A 8 -0.65 -4.00 11.86
N GLN A 9 -0.02 -5.04 12.41
CA GLN A 9 -0.65 -6.29 12.84
C GLN A 9 -1.58 -6.90 11.76
N VAL A 10 -1.13 -6.85 10.49
CA VAL A 10 -1.93 -7.30 9.35
C VAL A 10 -2.21 -8.79 9.44
N ALA A 11 -3.46 -9.18 9.28
CA ALA A 11 -3.95 -10.54 9.44
C ALA A 11 -3.17 -11.60 8.62
N PRO A 12 -3.11 -12.85 9.07
CA PRO A 12 -2.59 -13.97 8.28
C PRO A 12 -3.28 -14.04 6.91
N GLY A 13 -2.49 -14.28 5.86
CA GLY A 13 -2.99 -14.36 4.49
C GLY A 13 -3.25 -13.01 3.81
N ILE A 14 -3.29 -11.90 4.54
CA ILE A 14 -3.46 -10.53 4.00
C ILE A 14 -2.11 -9.84 3.90
N PHE A 15 -1.86 -9.17 2.78
CA PHE A 15 -0.63 -8.41 2.55
C PHE A 15 -0.97 -7.02 2.04
N TYR A 16 -0.54 -5.98 2.75
CA TYR A 16 -0.67 -4.59 2.32
C TYR A 16 0.35 -4.22 1.25
N GLU A 17 1.44 -4.96 1.22
CA GLU A 17 2.47 -4.87 0.19
C GLU A 17 2.99 -6.25 -0.20
N ARG A 18 3.39 -6.37 -1.44
CA ARG A 18 4.04 -7.55 -2.01
C ARG A 18 5.16 -7.13 -2.94
N VAL A 19 6.12 -8.01 -3.14
CA VAL A 19 7.17 -7.82 -4.14
C VAL A 19 6.86 -8.74 -5.30
N GLU A 20 6.70 -8.16 -6.48
CA GLU A 20 6.40 -8.90 -7.71
C GLU A 20 7.62 -8.88 -8.64
N ARG A 21 7.86 -10.01 -9.26
CA ARG A 21 8.88 -10.19 -10.27
C ARG A 21 8.29 -9.95 -11.65
N PHE A 22 8.93 -9.09 -12.41
CA PHE A 22 8.60 -8.79 -13.80
C PHE A 22 9.78 -9.20 -14.66
N GLU A 23 9.50 -9.97 -15.70
CA GLU A 23 10.50 -10.44 -16.66
C GLU A 23 10.19 -9.91 -18.05
N ASN A 24 11.21 -9.42 -18.71
CA ASN A 24 11.21 -9.19 -20.14
C ASN A 24 12.29 -10.08 -20.77
N ILE A 25 11.85 -11.18 -21.37
CA ILE A 25 12.74 -12.20 -21.97
C ILE A 25 13.45 -11.62 -23.19
N ALA A 26 12.77 -10.75 -23.98
CA ALA A 26 13.33 -10.15 -25.18
C ALA A 26 14.54 -9.26 -24.88
N ASP A 27 14.48 -8.54 -23.75
CA ASP A 27 15.55 -7.64 -23.30
C ASP A 27 16.50 -8.29 -22.28
N ASN A 28 16.33 -9.58 -22.00
CA ASN A 28 17.08 -10.34 -20.99
C ASN A 28 17.12 -9.62 -19.64
N PHE A 29 15.95 -9.21 -19.15
CA PHE A 29 15.84 -8.32 -18.03
C PHE A 29 14.82 -8.82 -16.98
N ILE A 30 15.16 -8.69 -15.68
CA ILE A 30 14.29 -9.01 -14.54
C ILE A 30 14.26 -7.78 -13.64
N ASN A 31 13.05 -7.40 -13.24
CA ASN A 31 12.80 -6.36 -12.23
C ASN A 31 11.94 -6.89 -11.09
N TRP A 32 12.13 -6.30 -9.93
CA TRP A 32 11.34 -6.57 -8.73
C TRP A 32 10.67 -5.28 -8.28
N PHE A 33 9.34 -5.29 -8.25
CA PHE A 33 8.57 -4.11 -7.84
C PHE A 33 7.83 -4.39 -6.55
N ARG A 34 7.92 -3.46 -5.60
CA ARG A 34 7.04 -3.43 -4.45
C ARG A 34 5.68 -2.88 -4.89
N VAL A 35 4.64 -3.68 -4.79
CA VAL A 35 3.26 -3.30 -5.11
C VAL A 35 2.45 -3.19 -3.82
N SER A 36 1.75 -2.09 -3.63
CA SER A 36 0.88 -1.81 -2.49
C SER A 36 -0.27 -0.90 -2.92
N CYS A 37 -1.03 -0.33 -1.99
CA CYS A 37 -1.86 0.82 -2.32
C CYS A 37 -0.97 1.93 -2.86
N MET A 38 -1.34 2.48 -4.01
CA MET A 38 -0.60 3.54 -4.70
C MET A 38 -1.00 4.94 -4.23
N HIS A 39 -1.95 5.06 -3.32
CA HIS A 39 -2.47 6.33 -2.80
C HIS A 39 -2.74 7.35 -3.91
N CYS A 40 -3.45 6.89 -4.94
CA CYS A 40 -3.70 7.59 -6.20
C CYS A 40 -4.36 8.96 -6.01
N ASP A 41 -4.04 9.93 -6.87
CA ASP A 41 -4.76 11.21 -6.91
C ASP A 41 -6.15 11.06 -7.53
N LYS A 42 -6.33 10.09 -8.43
CA LYS A 42 -7.64 9.68 -8.98
C LYS A 42 -7.94 8.22 -8.61
N PRO A 43 -8.27 7.93 -7.34
CA PRO A 43 -8.40 6.55 -6.87
C PRO A 43 -9.68 5.92 -7.40
N ALA A 44 -9.57 4.90 -8.26
CA ALA A 44 -10.71 4.17 -8.81
C ALA A 44 -11.56 3.46 -7.72
N CYS A 45 -10.96 3.15 -6.57
CA CYS A 45 -11.66 2.52 -5.45
C CYS A 45 -12.60 3.45 -4.69
N MET A 46 -12.42 4.77 -4.77
CA MET A 46 -13.21 5.74 -4.00
C MET A 46 -14.64 5.92 -4.58
N PRO A 47 -14.83 6.19 -5.88
CA PRO A 47 -16.17 6.42 -6.44
C PRO A 47 -17.06 5.17 -6.43
N VAL A 48 -16.47 3.97 -6.42
CA VAL A 48 -17.23 2.72 -6.40
C VAL A 48 -17.69 2.31 -5.00
N CYS A 49 -17.30 3.03 -3.95
CA CYS A 49 -17.69 2.72 -2.58
C CYS A 49 -19.10 3.27 -2.28
N PRO A 50 -20.14 2.41 -2.16
CA PRO A 50 -21.52 2.89 -2.01
C PRO A 50 -21.78 3.61 -0.69
N VAL A 51 -20.99 3.27 0.33
CA VAL A 51 -21.10 3.88 1.68
C VAL A 51 -20.03 4.95 1.93
N LYS A 52 -19.24 5.31 0.92
CA LYS A 52 -18.16 6.31 1.01
C LYS A 52 -17.19 6.05 2.19
N ALA A 53 -16.90 4.77 2.44
CA ALA A 53 -15.94 4.36 3.45
C ALA A 53 -14.49 4.66 3.04
N ILE A 54 -14.23 4.78 1.73
CA ILE A 54 -12.90 5.14 1.22
C ILE A 54 -12.84 6.67 1.10
N HIS A 55 -11.83 7.25 1.73
CA HIS A 55 -11.67 8.70 1.83
C HIS A 55 -10.19 9.09 1.75
N ARG A 56 -9.93 10.40 1.66
CA ARG A 56 -8.58 10.95 1.79
C ARG A 56 -8.27 11.29 3.23
N GLY A 57 -7.12 10.91 3.68
CA GLY A 57 -6.55 11.38 4.93
C GLY A 57 -5.92 12.78 4.79
N PRO A 58 -5.41 13.33 5.91
CA PRO A 58 -4.89 14.71 5.97
C PRO A 58 -3.73 15.01 5.01
N ALA A 59 -2.86 14.02 4.73
CA ALA A 59 -1.75 14.14 3.79
C ALA A 59 -2.10 13.64 2.37
N GLY A 60 -3.40 13.52 2.05
CA GLY A 60 -3.89 13.06 0.75
C GLY A 60 -3.79 11.57 0.52
N GLU A 61 -3.42 10.79 1.52
CA GLU A 61 -3.42 9.33 1.48
C GLU A 61 -4.84 8.77 1.34
N VAL A 62 -4.99 7.66 0.64
CA VAL A 62 -6.29 6.98 0.51
C VAL A 62 -6.44 6.00 1.67
N LEU A 63 -7.52 6.11 2.42
CA LEU A 63 -7.78 5.32 3.63
C LEU A 63 -9.16 4.67 3.58
N VAL A 64 -9.35 3.61 4.37
CA VAL A 64 -10.64 2.94 4.56
C VAL A 64 -11.13 3.15 5.99
N ASP A 65 -12.29 3.78 6.13
CA ASP A 65 -13.03 3.81 7.39
C ASP A 65 -13.70 2.44 7.60
N GLN A 66 -13.12 1.63 8.45
CA GLN A 66 -13.62 0.29 8.73
C GLN A 66 -14.99 0.29 9.46
N LYS A 67 -15.36 1.38 10.14
CA LYS A 67 -16.67 1.50 10.77
C LYS A 67 -17.78 1.68 9.73
N LYS A 68 -17.51 2.39 8.64
CA LYS A 68 -18.45 2.58 7.52
C LYS A 68 -18.43 1.44 6.51
N CYS A 69 -17.31 0.75 6.36
CA CYS A 69 -17.15 -0.30 5.36
C CYS A 69 -18.16 -1.43 5.58
N ILE A 70 -18.89 -1.83 4.54
CA ILE A 70 -19.85 -2.95 4.56
C ILE A 70 -19.30 -4.24 3.96
N GLY A 71 -18.03 -4.26 3.53
CA GLY A 71 -17.39 -5.45 2.99
C GLY A 71 -17.83 -5.89 1.59
N CYS A 72 -18.43 -5.01 0.80
CA CYS A 72 -18.97 -5.35 -0.53
C CYS A 72 -17.91 -5.68 -1.59
N ARG A 73 -16.62 -5.46 -1.32
CA ARG A 73 -15.46 -5.77 -2.17
C ARG A 73 -15.42 -5.04 -3.52
N MET A 74 -16.25 -4.04 -3.76
CA MET A 74 -16.21 -3.27 -5.01
C MET A 74 -14.88 -2.56 -5.21
N CYS A 75 -14.27 -2.04 -4.14
CA CYS A 75 -12.95 -1.42 -4.16
C CYS A 75 -11.82 -2.38 -4.59
N GLU A 76 -11.92 -3.66 -4.19
CA GLU A 76 -10.96 -4.70 -4.56
C GLU A 76 -11.01 -4.95 -6.08
N ARG A 77 -12.22 -5.00 -6.67
CA ARG A 77 -12.42 -5.21 -8.11
C ARG A 77 -12.04 -3.98 -8.95
N ALA A 78 -12.24 -2.79 -8.42
CA ALA A 78 -11.96 -1.55 -9.15
C ALA A 78 -10.49 -1.15 -9.12
N CYS A 79 -9.69 -1.67 -8.20
CA CYS A 79 -8.30 -1.29 -8.04
C CYS A 79 -7.40 -1.96 -9.08
N PRO A 80 -6.76 -1.21 -10.01
CA PRO A 80 -5.90 -1.81 -11.03
C PRO A 80 -4.58 -2.37 -10.47
N TYR A 81 -4.32 -2.19 -9.18
CA TYR A 81 -3.14 -2.71 -8.47
C TYR A 81 -3.47 -3.86 -7.53
N GLY A 82 -4.74 -4.22 -7.39
CA GLY A 82 -5.20 -5.25 -6.45
C GLY A 82 -4.83 -4.93 -4.99
N ALA A 83 -4.81 -3.65 -4.61
CA ALA A 83 -4.34 -3.22 -3.29
C ALA A 83 -5.35 -3.46 -2.16
N PRO A 84 -6.64 -3.14 -2.28
CA PRO A 84 -7.61 -3.47 -1.24
C PRO A 84 -7.75 -4.98 -1.08
N LYS A 85 -7.75 -5.43 0.18
CA LYS A 85 -7.95 -6.83 0.55
C LYS A 85 -9.16 -6.94 1.47
N PHE A 86 -9.90 -8.02 1.32
CA PHE A 86 -11.04 -8.31 2.19
C PHE A 86 -10.59 -9.17 3.37
N ASN A 87 -10.73 -8.65 4.58
CA ASN A 87 -10.44 -9.37 5.81
C ASN A 87 -11.72 -10.03 6.34
N ALA A 88 -11.89 -11.30 6.07
CA ALA A 88 -13.10 -12.03 6.45
C ALA A 88 -13.23 -12.21 7.96
N SER A 89 -12.13 -12.53 8.65
CA SER A 89 -12.13 -12.88 10.08
C SER A 89 -11.91 -11.70 11.02
N GLY A 90 -11.28 -10.61 10.56
CA GLY A 90 -10.76 -9.55 11.41
C GLY A 90 -9.60 -9.99 12.29
N GLU A 91 -9.18 -11.25 12.16
CA GLU A 91 -8.19 -11.85 13.02
C GLU A 91 -6.79 -11.39 12.68
N THR A 92 -6.03 -10.97 13.70
CA THR A 92 -4.62 -10.59 13.57
C THR A 92 -3.70 -11.66 14.16
N ASN A 93 -4.27 -12.76 14.65
CA ASN A 93 -3.57 -13.75 15.44
C ASN A 93 -2.94 -14.84 14.57
N TYR A 94 -1.61 -14.89 14.55
CA TYR A 94 -0.83 -15.92 13.83
C TYR A 94 -0.76 -17.28 14.56
N PHE A 95 -1.22 -17.36 15.82
CA PHE A 95 -0.97 -18.49 16.71
C PHE A 95 -2.26 -19.11 17.28
N GLY A 96 -3.38 -18.99 16.56
CA GLY A 96 -4.62 -19.70 16.90
C GLY A 96 -5.16 -19.40 18.32
N GLY A 97 -5.28 -18.14 18.72
CA GLY A 97 -5.81 -17.74 20.03
C GLY A 97 -4.78 -17.73 21.16
N LYS A 98 -3.58 -18.23 20.95
CA LYS A 98 -2.46 -18.17 21.89
C LYS A 98 -1.41 -17.17 21.39
N THR A 99 -1.76 -15.91 21.36
CA THR A 99 -0.86 -14.88 20.82
C THR A 99 0.17 -14.49 21.88
N PRO A 100 1.46 -14.41 21.53
CA PRO A 100 2.42 -13.65 22.33
C PRO A 100 2.00 -12.19 22.53
N LEU A 101 1.13 -11.68 21.66
CA LEU A 101 0.50 -10.36 21.73
C LEU A 101 -0.60 -10.27 22.82
N ALA A 102 -1.02 -11.36 23.43
CA ALA A 102 -1.90 -11.32 24.62
C ALA A 102 -1.30 -10.52 25.77
N ILE A 103 -0.01 -10.22 25.71
CA ILE A 103 0.74 -9.43 26.67
C ILE A 103 0.81 -7.95 26.27
N ARG A 104 0.47 -7.63 24.98
CA ARG A 104 0.57 -6.28 24.43
C ARG A 104 -0.83 -5.77 24.05
N GLU A 105 -1.18 -4.61 24.57
CA GLU A 105 -2.36 -3.90 24.11
C GLU A 105 -2.16 -3.44 22.66
N LEU A 106 -3.12 -3.77 21.77
CA LEU A 106 -3.09 -3.34 20.39
C LEU A 106 -3.45 -1.86 20.29
N GLU A 107 -2.64 -1.12 19.59
CA GLU A 107 -2.93 0.25 19.22
C GLU A 107 -4.13 0.35 18.27
N PRO A 108 -4.84 1.49 18.20
CA PRO A 108 -6.02 1.63 17.36
C PRO A 108 -5.82 1.24 15.89
N TRP A 109 -4.65 1.56 15.32
CA TRP A 109 -4.33 1.23 13.92
C TRP A 109 -3.96 -0.24 13.70
N GLN A 110 -3.74 -1.00 14.77
CA GLN A 110 -3.43 -2.42 14.74
C GLN A 110 -4.70 -3.30 14.91
N ARG A 111 -5.86 -2.67 15.09
CA ARG A 111 -7.13 -3.37 15.26
C ARG A 111 -7.84 -3.47 13.91
N HIS A 112 -8.25 -4.67 13.57
CA HIS A 112 -8.92 -4.97 12.30
C HIS A 112 -10.32 -5.51 12.56
N ALA A 113 -11.27 -5.05 11.74
CA ALA A 113 -12.67 -5.50 11.87
C ALA A 113 -12.96 -6.60 10.85
N ALA A 114 -13.63 -7.67 11.31
CA ALA A 114 -14.09 -8.74 10.45
C ALA A 114 -15.02 -8.24 9.33
N GLY A 115 -14.93 -8.84 8.14
CA GLY A 115 -15.77 -8.52 7.01
C GLY A 115 -15.53 -7.13 6.41
N ARG A 116 -14.34 -6.57 6.54
CA ARG A 116 -14.00 -5.23 6.06
C ARG A 116 -12.86 -5.27 5.03
N ALA A 117 -12.84 -4.24 4.19
CA ALA A 117 -11.72 -4.01 3.30
C ALA A 117 -10.61 -3.25 4.03
N GLU A 118 -9.37 -3.58 3.69
CA GLU A 118 -8.18 -2.93 4.22
C GLU A 118 -7.07 -2.89 3.17
N HIS A 119 -6.13 -1.98 3.31
CA HIS A 119 -4.95 -1.87 2.47
C HIS A 119 -3.87 -1.04 3.19
N CYS A 120 -2.72 -0.83 2.53
CA CYS A 120 -1.68 0.04 3.03
C CYS A 120 -2.25 1.41 3.43
N THR A 121 -1.94 1.84 4.65
CA THR A 121 -2.36 3.13 5.23
C THR A 121 -1.28 4.20 5.10
N LEU A 122 -0.17 3.92 4.41
CA LEU A 122 1.05 4.72 4.40
C LEU A 122 1.64 4.94 5.81
N CYS A 123 1.26 4.07 6.77
CA CYS A 123 1.61 4.22 8.19
C CYS A 123 1.29 5.63 8.72
N THR A 124 0.06 6.11 8.53
CA THR A 124 -0.37 7.47 8.91
C THR A 124 -0.03 7.84 10.35
N HIS A 125 -0.07 6.87 11.27
CA HIS A 125 0.34 7.03 12.66
C HIS A 125 1.84 7.36 12.83
N ARG A 126 2.67 7.05 11.83
CA ARG A 126 4.10 7.41 11.80
C ARG A 126 4.33 8.66 10.97
N THR A 127 3.77 8.71 9.75
CA THR A 127 4.02 9.81 8.81
C THR A 127 3.47 11.13 9.30
N SER A 128 2.37 11.14 10.06
CA SER A 128 1.86 12.34 10.76
C SER A 128 2.81 12.89 11.84
N GLN A 129 3.78 12.10 12.28
CA GLN A 129 4.82 12.48 13.23
C GLN A 129 6.18 12.75 12.53
N GLY A 130 6.19 12.86 11.20
CA GLY A 130 7.42 13.05 10.43
C GLY A 130 8.31 11.80 10.31
N ARG A 131 7.84 10.63 10.75
CA ARG A 131 8.59 9.37 10.65
C ARG A 131 8.27 8.65 9.35
N PRO A 132 9.24 8.00 8.70
CA PRO A 132 8.96 7.21 7.50
C PRO A 132 8.05 6.01 7.79
N PRO A 133 7.31 5.49 6.79
CA PRO A 133 6.62 4.22 6.90
C PRO A 133 7.54 3.09 7.35
N ALA A 134 7.04 2.14 8.13
CA ALA A 134 7.84 1.05 8.70
C ALA A 134 8.58 0.22 7.63
N CYS A 135 7.98 0.01 6.46
CA CYS A 135 8.62 -0.71 5.35
C CYS A 135 9.80 0.07 4.74
N VAL A 136 9.74 1.40 4.74
CA VAL A 136 10.85 2.26 4.27
C VAL A 136 11.99 2.23 5.29
N GLU A 137 11.67 2.42 6.57
CA GLU A 137 12.66 2.40 7.68
C GLU A 137 13.40 1.05 7.75
N ALA A 138 12.68 -0.06 7.53
CA ALA A 138 13.25 -1.41 7.57
C ALA A 138 14.00 -1.81 6.28
N CYS A 139 14.05 -0.96 5.27
CA CYS A 139 14.72 -1.27 4.01
C CYS A 139 16.23 -1.04 4.10
N GLY A 140 16.96 -2.06 4.53
CA GLY A 140 18.42 -1.97 4.77
C GLY A 140 19.27 -1.65 3.54
N ILE A 141 18.72 -1.82 2.33
CA ILE A 141 19.43 -1.48 1.06
C ILE A 141 18.99 -0.14 0.48
N GLY A 142 18.10 0.61 1.15
CA GLY A 142 17.63 1.91 0.67
C GLY A 142 16.82 1.89 -0.62
N ALA A 143 16.21 0.75 -0.98
CA ALA A 143 15.42 0.63 -2.21
C ALA A 143 14.08 1.37 -2.16
N MET A 144 13.69 1.88 -0.99
CA MET A 144 12.46 2.64 -0.79
C MET A 144 12.79 3.99 -0.14
N THR A 145 12.24 5.05 -0.70
CA THR A 145 12.37 6.41 -0.18
C THR A 145 10.99 6.98 0.09
N TRP A 146 10.81 7.63 1.23
CA TRP A 146 9.64 8.41 1.54
C TRP A 146 9.95 9.88 1.31
N VAL A 147 9.10 10.55 0.53
CA VAL A 147 9.28 11.96 0.18
C VAL A 147 7.96 12.70 0.37
N ASP A 148 8.07 13.97 0.77
CA ASP A 148 6.96 14.90 0.71
C ASP A 148 6.90 15.49 -0.69
N PHE A 149 5.79 15.28 -1.40
CA PHE A 149 5.60 15.79 -2.76
C PHE A 149 5.29 17.29 -2.80
N ASP A 150 4.75 17.84 -1.71
CA ASP A 150 4.38 19.25 -1.62
C ASP A 150 5.57 20.14 -1.23
N ALA A 151 6.56 19.55 -0.52
CA ALA A 151 7.78 20.23 -0.11
C ALA A 151 9.01 19.30 -0.21
N PRO A 152 9.38 18.86 -1.42
CA PRO A 152 10.47 17.92 -1.60
C PRO A 152 11.82 18.55 -1.26
N ALA A 153 12.68 17.77 -0.57
CA ALA A 153 14.09 18.14 -0.45
C ALA A 153 14.78 18.09 -1.83
N PRO A 154 15.87 18.87 -2.05
CA PRO A 154 16.54 18.96 -3.35
C PRO A 154 16.97 17.61 -3.96
N GLU A 155 17.38 16.66 -3.10
CA GLU A 155 17.74 15.32 -3.53
C GLU A 155 16.52 14.52 -3.98
N ALA A 156 15.36 14.75 -3.35
CA ALA A 156 14.09 14.10 -3.69
C ALA A 156 13.51 14.63 -5.00
N GLU A 157 13.72 15.88 -5.36
CA GLU A 157 13.26 16.46 -6.63
C GLU A 157 13.79 15.67 -7.84
N LYS A 158 15.07 15.29 -7.81
CA LYS A 158 15.69 14.50 -8.88
C LYS A 158 15.08 13.10 -8.97
N LEU A 159 14.78 12.49 -7.83
CA LEU A 159 14.10 11.19 -7.78
C LEU A 159 12.68 11.29 -8.33
N ILE A 160 11.93 12.31 -7.93
CA ILE A 160 10.56 12.57 -8.38
C ILE A 160 10.52 12.79 -9.89
N ALA A 161 11.45 13.57 -10.44
CA ALA A 161 11.54 13.85 -11.88
C ALA A 161 11.87 12.59 -12.71
N ALA A 162 12.69 11.68 -12.16
CA ALA A 162 13.05 10.43 -12.83
C ALA A 162 12.01 9.31 -12.64
N ALA A 163 11.11 9.45 -11.66
CA ALA A 163 10.21 8.38 -11.24
C ALA A 163 9.01 8.23 -12.18
N LYS A 164 8.66 6.97 -12.47
CA LYS A 164 7.53 6.62 -13.34
C LYS A 164 6.42 5.94 -12.55
N PRO A 165 5.15 6.23 -12.86
CA PRO A 165 4.00 5.55 -12.26
C PRO A 165 3.86 4.13 -12.83
N MET A 166 3.46 3.18 -11.99
CA MET A 166 3.03 1.87 -12.44
C MET A 166 1.64 1.98 -13.11
N ASN A 167 1.43 1.25 -14.21
CA ASN A 167 0.16 1.19 -14.93
C ASN A 167 -0.46 2.58 -15.23
N ALA A 168 0.31 3.45 -15.86
CA ALA A 168 -0.12 4.81 -16.21
C ALA A 168 -1.42 4.83 -17.03
N ALA A 169 -1.65 3.82 -17.87
CA ALA A 169 -2.84 3.68 -18.71
C ALA A 169 -4.14 3.57 -17.89
N ALA A 170 -4.07 3.16 -16.63
CA ALA A 170 -5.24 3.10 -15.75
C ALA A 170 -5.79 4.48 -15.35
N GLY A 171 -5.08 5.57 -15.63
CA GLY A 171 -5.51 6.95 -15.38
C GLY A 171 -5.71 7.32 -13.91
N THR A 172 -5.17 6.52 -12.98
CA THR A 172 -5.38 6.68 -11.54
C THR A 172 -4.42 7.67 -10.87
N GLU A 173 -3.39 8.12 -11.58
CA GLU A 173 -2.36 9.03 -11.06
C GLU A 173 -1.76 8.58 -9.72
N PRO A 174 -1.01 7.46 -9.71
CA PRO A 174 -0.44 6.90 -8.47
C PRO A 174 0.64 7.81 -7.88
N LYS A 175 0.61 7.98 -6.54
CA LYS A 175 1.66 8.69 -5.79
C LYS A 175 2.88 7.80 -5.54
N ILE A 176 2.71 6.48 -5.45
CA ILE A 176 3.86 5.57 -5.42
C ILE A 176 4.43 5.49 -6.84
N ARG A 177 5.71 5.79 -6.95
CA ARG A 177 6.44 5.84 -8.23
C ARG A 177 7.73 5.05 -8.13
N TYR A 178 8.31 4.72 -9.27
CA TYR A 178 9.45 3.84 -9.37
C TYR A 178 10.58 4.51 -10.14
N VAL A 179 11.80 4.34 -9.64
CA VAL A 179 13.04 4.77 -10.30
C VAL A 179 13.84 3.52 -10.67
N GLY A 180 14.32 3.45 -11.89
CA GLY A 180 15.11 2.30 -12.36
C GLY A 180 15.24 2.25 -13.87
N ARG A 181 15.89 1.20 -14.36
CA ARG A 181 16.02 0.92 -15.79
C ARG A 181 14.81 0.08 -16.25
N HIS A 182 14.50 0.15 -17.55
CA HIS A 182 13.45 -0.66 -18.20
C HIS A 182 12.07 -0.53 -17.55
N LEU A 183 11.71 0.70 -17.18
CA LEU A 183 10.39 1.04 -16.63
C LEU A 183 9.44 1.39 -17.78
N ASP A 184 9.21 0.47 -18.71
CA ASP A 184 8.20 0.63 -19.74
C ASP A 184 6.80 0.22 -19.24
N ALA A 185 5.77 0.63 -19.96
CA ALA A 185 4.39 0.39 -19.55
C ALA A 185 4.05 -1.11 -19.47
N ALA A 186 4.64 -1.94 -20.30
CA ALA A 186 4.41 -3.38 -20.30
C ALA A 186 5.08 -4.06 -19.10
N ALA A 187 6.33 -3.64 -18.78
CA ALA A 187 7.08 -4.14 -17.63
C ALA A 187 6.47 -3.72 -16.28
N MET A 188 5.65 -2.66 -16.27
CA MET A 188 5.08 -2.09 -15.06
C MET A 188 3.58 -2.36 -14.88
N SER A 189 3.02 -3.30 -15.63
CA SER A 189 1.61 -3.68 -15.47
C SER A 189 1.49 -4.83 -14.48
N PRO A 190 0.88 -4.63 -13.30
CA PRO A 190 0.72 -5.73 -12.35
C PRO A 190 -0.17 -6.81 -12.95
N ARG A 191 0.23 -8.07 -12.77
CA ARG A 191 -0.66 -9.19 -13.07
C ARG A 191 -1.72 -9.24 -11.96
N VAL A 192 -2.94 -8.88 -12.29
CA VAL A 192 -4.10 -8.95 -11.40
C VAL A 192 -4.71 -10.33 -11.45
#